data_0f233c6e2df7cc4ba635ffd449d63c0d
#
_entry.id   0f233c6e2df7cc4ba635ffd449d63c0d
#
_cell.length_a   1.000
_cell.length_b   1.000
_cell.length_c   1.000
_cell.angle_alpha   90.00
_cell.angle_beta   90.00
_cell.angle_gamma   90.00
#
_symmetry.space_group_name_H-M   'P 1'
#
loop_
_entity.id
_entity.type
_entity.pdbx_description
1 polymer ?
#
loop_
_entity_poly.entity_id
_entity_poly.type
_entity_poly.pdbx_seq_one_letter_code
_entity_poly.pdbx_strand_id
1 'polypeptide(L)'
;MLDLLCPVCGETLVREERVWHCKNRHSFDVARSGYVNLLPPSASGKRHGDDKHMVAARTAFLSRGYYDHLIGAVAEACMQLAGPDACVLDAGCGEGTYTRAIYDALAAKGGRPQLLGADISAEAVKRAARQVPEGIFCVATTARLPLAAESLDLIVNIFSPFMAEEFRRVLKPGGYLLRVVPMEKHLIELKAVVYDHPYENPPFEPAAEGFRLMQTQALRTTITLSSNEDVQALFLMTPYYYKTGAEDQKKLAAVQSLRVTTEFLLAVYQPA
;
A
#
# COMPACT_ATOMS: atom_id res chain seq x y z
N MET A 1 -21.85 -3.11 3.59
CA MET A 1 -21.20 -1.82 3.90
C MET A 1 -19.94 -2.12 4.71
N LEU A 2 -18.85 -1.43 4.43
CA LEU A 2 -17.61 -1.56 5.19
C LEU A 2 -17.77 -0.87 6.56
N ASP A 3 -17.86 -1.66 7.62
CA ASP A 3 -18.00 -1.15 8.98
C ASP A 3 -16.65 -1.12 9.67
N LEU A 4 -16.23 0.08 10.09
CA LEU A 4 -15.04 0.22 10.92
C LEU A 4 -15.34 -0.19 12.37
N LEU A 5 -14.37 -0.82 13.01
CA LEU A 5 -14.43 -1.19 14.42
C LEU A 5 -13.62 -0.21 15.28
N CYS A 6 -14.14 0.04 16.47
CA CYS A 6 -13.45 0.85 17.48
C CYS A 6 -12.16 0.17 17.94
N PRO A 7 -11.00 0.80 17.80
CA PRO A 7 -9.72 0.20 18.19
C PRO A 7 -9.57 0.00 19.70
N VAL A 8 -10.46 0.61 20.50
CA VAL A 8 -10.44 0.53 21.95
C VAL A 8 -11.28 -0.64 22.46
N CYS A 9 -12.50 -0.82 21.94
CA CYS A 9 -13.45 -1.80 22.46
C CYS A 9 -14.03 -2.81 21.44
N GLY A 10 -13.65 -2.71 20.16
CA GLY A 10 -14.09 -3.60 19.11
C GLY A 10 -15.54 -3.41 18.62
N GLU A 11 -16.29 -2.48 19.18
CA GLU A 11 -17.65 -2.16 18.73
C GLU A 11 -17.66 -1.43 17.41
N THR A 12 -18.71 -1.59 16.61
CA THR A 12 -18.87 -0.89 15.35
C THR A 12 -18.83 0.63 15.53
N LEU A 13 -18.13 1.30 14.67
CA LEU A 13 -18.09 2.76 14.59
C LEU A 13 -19.18 3.25 13.63
N VAL A 14 -19.93 4.24 14.07
CA VAL A 14 -20.91 4.95 13.26
C VAL A 14 -20.34 6.35 12.94
N ARG A 15 -20.45 6.75 11.68
CA ARG A 15 -20.02 8.09 11.26
C ARG A 15 -21.16 9.08 11.33
N GLU A 16 -20.97 10.14 12.09
CA GLU A 16 -21.84 11.30 12.12
C GLU A 16 -21.03 12.52 11.72
N GLU A 17 -21.36 13.11 10.56
CA GLU A 17 -20.64 14.24 9.98
C GLU A 17 -19.11 14.01 9.91
N ARG A 18 -18.39 14.58 10.87
CA ARG A 18 -16.92 14.55 10.95
C ARG A 18 -16.38 13.81 12.16
N VAL A 19 -17.18 12.93 12.75
CA VAL A 19 -16.78 12.12 13.90
C VAL A 19 -17.22 10.69 13.67
N TRP A 20 -16.33 9.73 13.98
CA TRP A 20 -16.68 8.34 14.14
C TRP A 20 -16.84 8.03 15.63
N HIS A 21 -17.93 7.41 16.05
CA HIS A 21 -18.15 7.04 17.44
C HIS A 21 -18.73 5.64 17.57
N CYS A 22 -18.50 5.00 18.71
CA CYS A 22 -19.11 3.71 19.04
C CYS A 22 -20.14 3.87 20.18
N LYS A 23 -20.96 2.85 20.40
CA LYS A 23 -21.95 2.83 21.48
C LYS A 23 -21.36 3.02 22.88
N ASN A 24 -20.05 2.71 23.06
CA ASN A 24 -19.33 2.90 24.32
C ASN A 24 -18.71 4.32 24.44
N ARG A 25 -19.14 5.27 23.62
CA ARG A 25 -18.73 6.69 23.62
C ARG A 25 -17.26 6.96 23.31
N HIS A 26 -16.53 6.01 22.72
CA HIS A 26 -15.24 6.35 22.13
C HIS A 26 -15.51 7.11 20.82
N SER A 27 -14.78 8.22 20.61
CA SER A 27 -14.95 9.09 19.45
C SER A 27 -13.62 9.39 18.77
N PHE A 28 -13.65 9.52 17.44
CA PHE A 28 -12.49 9.73 16.59
C PHE A 28 -12.83 10.78 15.53
N ASP A 29 -12.14 11.90 15.55
CA ASP A 29 -12.37 12.99 14.62
C ASP A 29 -11.89 12.65 13.21
N VAL A 30 -12.69 13.02 12.22
CA VAL A 30 -12.29 12.98 10.82
C VAL A 30 -11.48 14.23 10.52
N ALA A 31 -10.22 14.05 10.15
CA ALA A 31 -9.32 15.12 9.76
C ALA A 31 -9.91 15.93 8.58
N ARG A 32 -9.48 17.19 8.41
CA ARG A 32 -9.94 18.04 7.29
C ARG A 32 -9.72 17.41 5.91
N SER A 33 -8.72 16.56 5.77
CA SER A 33 -8.42 15.82 4.54
C SER A 33 -9.25 14.56 4.32
N GLY A 34 -10.14 14.18 5.25
CA GLY A 34 -11.10 13.10 5.06
C GLY A 34 -10.72 11.76 5.72
N TYR A 35 -9.57 11.65 6.39
CA TYR A 35 -9.18 10.41 7.08
C TYR A 35 -9.47 10.45 8.58
N VAL A 36 -9.50 9.27 9.21
CA VAL A 36 -9.60 9.09 10.66
C VAL A 36 -8.34 8.41 11.21
N ASN A 37 -7.90 8.80 12.42
CA ASN A 37 -6.80 8.11 13.09
C ASN A 37 -7.35 7.07 14.05
N LEU A 38 -7.11 5.79 13.76
CA LEU A 38 -7.55 4.64 14.54
C LEU A 38 -6.37 3.86 15.17
N LEU A 39 -5.17 4.45 15.21
CA LEU A 39 -4.07 3.88 15.97
C LEU A 39 -4.39 3.91 17.47
N PRO A 40 -4.18 2.81 18.19
CA PRO A 40 -4.38 2.80 19.64
C PRO A 40 -3.42 3.76 20.34
N PRO A 41 -3.80 4.37 21.47
CA PRO A 41 -2.98 5.34 22.20
C PRO A 41 -1.58 4.84 22.57
N SER A 42 -1.41 3.53 22.80
CA SER A 42 -0.11 2.90 23.09
C SER A 42 0.88 2.97 21.91
N ALA A 43 0.40 3.22 20.70
CA ALA A 43 1.21 3.44 19.51
C ALA A 43 1.54 4.94 19.31
N SER A 44 0.92 5.83 20.05
CA SER A 44 1.16 7.26 19.97
C SER A 44 2.51 7.60 20.62
N GLY A 45 3.38 8.30 19.89
CA GLY A 45 4.71 8.74 20.42
C GLY A 45 5.92 8.15 19.68
N LYS A 46 5.75 7.11 18.87
CA LYS A 46 6.78 6.66 17.92
C LYS A 46 6.41 7.12 16.53
N ARG A 47 7.40 7.62 15.77
CA ARG A 47 7.22 7.91 14.35
C ARG A 47 7.05 6.58 13.62
N HIS A 48 5.91 6.35 13.02
CA HIS A 48 5.60 5.13 12.31
C HIS A 48 5.45 5.42 10.81
N GLY A 49 6.01 4.55 9.97
CA GLY A 49 5.90 4.61 8.52
C GLY A 49 6.69 5.75 7.86
N ASP A 50 6.39 5.97 6.61
CA ASP A 50 7.05 6.97 5.76
C ASP A 50 6.85 8.39 6.30
N ASP A 51 7.92 9.17 6.28
CA ASP A 51 7.87 10.57 6.64
C ASP A 51 7.40 11.45 5.45
N LYS A 52 7.26 12.75 5.71
CA LYS A 52 6.80 13.73 4.70
C LYS A 52 7.68 13.76 3.45
N HIS A 53 9.00 13.59 3.60
CA HIS A 53 9.94 13.63 2.47
C HIS A 53 9.81 12.38 1.60
N MET A 54 9.73 11.21 2.21
CA MET A 54 9.51 9.95 1.49
C MET A 54 8.17 9.93 0.76
N VAL A 55 7.09 10.36 1.43
CA VAL A 55 5.76 10.46 0.82
C VAL A 55 5.77 11.45 -0.35
N ALA A 56 6.49 12.58 -0.23
CA ALA A 56 6.62 13.55 -1.31
C ALA A 56 7.41 12.99 -2.49
N ALA A 57 8.53 12.30 -2.23
CA ALA A 57 9.34 11.65 -3.25
C ALA A 57 8.56 10.58 -4.00
N ARG A 58 7.81 9.72 -3.27
CA ARG A 58 6.93 8.70 -3.88
C ARG A 58 5.88 9.34 -4.77
N THR A 59 5.18 10.37 -4.28
CA THR A 59 4.18 11.09 -5.08
C THR A 59 4.80 11.66 -6.36
N ALA A 60 5.95 12.32 -6.26
CA ALA A 60 6.64 12.89 -7.41
C ALA A 60 7.07 11.82 -8.41
N PHE A 61 7.62 10.70 -7.94
CA PHE A 61 8.04 9.60 -8.78
C PHE A 61 6.86 8.91 -9.50
N LEU A 62 5.82 8.56 -8.77
CA LEU A 62 4.66 7.87 -9.34
C LEU A 62 3.89 8.77 -10.32
N SER A 63 3.77 10.07 -10.04
CA SER A 63 3.11 11.03 -10.94
C SER A 63 3.82 11.23 -12.29
N ARG A 64 5.09 10.81 -12.41
CA ARG A 64 5.84 10.83 -13.68
C ARG A 64 5.62 9.57 -14.53
N GLY A 65 4.79 8.64 -14.08
CA GLY A 65 4.39 7.46 -14.86
C GLY A 65 5.42 6.32 -14.87
N TYR A 66 6.51 6.41 -14.12
CA TYR A 66 7.54 5.37 -14.13
C TYR A 66 7.00 3.97 -13.75
N TYR A 67 5.96 3.89 -12.93
CA TYR A 67 5.34 2.63 -12.51
C TYR A 67 3.94 2.41 -13.09
N ASP A 68 3.55 3.12 -14.15
CA ASP A 68 2.23 2.96 -14.78
C ASP A 68 1.96 1.52 -15.25
N HIS A 69 3.00 0.81 -15.69
CA HIS A 69 2.90 -0.61 -16.05
C HIS A 69 2.49 -1.50 -14.86
N LEU A 70 2.98 -1.20 -13.65
CA LEU A 70 2.58 -1.91 -12.43
C LEU A 70 1.19 -1.46 -11.96
N ILE A 71 0.93 -0.15 -11.97
CA ILE A 71 -0.36 0.43 -11.57
C ILE A 71 -1.48 -0.17 -12.43
N GLY A 72 -1.29 -0.22 -13.75
CA GLY A 72 -2.24 -0.83 -14.68
C GLY A 72 -2.46 -2.32 -14.44
N ALA A 73 -1.39 -3.08 -14.23
CA ALA A 73 -1.48 -4.52 -13.94
C ALA A 73 -2.21 -4.82 -12.61
N VAL A 74 -1.97 -4.01 -11.57
CA VAL A 74 -2.69 -4.12 -10.29
C VAL A 74 -4.18 -3.83 -10.47
N ALA A 75 -4.51 -2.75 -11.17
CA ALA A 75 -5.90 -2.38 -11.46
C ALA A 75 -6.63 -3.48 -12.26
N GLU A 76 -6.00 -4.04 -13.28
CA GLU A 76 -6.53 -5.13 -14.08
C GLU A 76 -6.75 -6.40 -13.23
N ALA A 77 -5.77 -6.77 -12.41
CA ALA A 77 -5.93 -7.92 -11.50
C ALA A 77 -7.11 -7.70 -10.53
N CYS A 78 -7.26 -6.52 -9.97
CA CYS A 78 -8.39 -6.20 -9.09
C CYS A 78 -9.74 -6.31 -9.82
N MET A 79 -9.81 -5.87 -11.08
CA MET A 79 -11.00 -6.04 -11.92
C MET A 79 -11.38 -7.51 -12.15
N GLN A 80 -10.38 -8.39 -12.26
CA GLN A 80 -10.62 -9.83 -12.44
C GLN A 80 -11.05 -10.52 -11.14
N LEU A 81 -10.51 -10.07 -10.00
CA LEU A 81 -10.69 -10.73 -8.69
C LEU A 81 -11.92 -10.23 -7.92
N ALA A 82 -12.42 -9.03 -8.20
CA ALA A 82 -13.48 -8.41 -7.42
C ALA A 82 -14.68 -7.99 -8.27
N GLY A 83 -15.86 -8.12 -7.69
CA GLY A 83 -17.10 -7.63 -8.28
C GLY A 83 -17.22 -6.11 -8.25
N PRO A 84 -18.23 -5.52 -8.93
CA PRO A 84 -18.41 -4.07 -9.01
C PRO A 84 -18.75 -3.40 -7.66
N ASP A 85 -19.36 -4.13 -6.73
CA ASP A 85 -19.74 -3.63 -5.41
C ASP A 85 -18.88 -4.22 -4.29
N ALA A 86 -17.66 -4.68 -4.62
CA ALA A 86 -16.78 -5.36 -3.69
C ALA A 86 -16.33 -4.44 -2.54
N CYS A 87 -16.14 -5.05 -1.37
CA CYS A 87 -15.45 -4.46 -0.23
C CYS A 87 -13.95 -4.74 -0.36
N VAL A 88 -13.17 -3.69 -0.58
CA VAL A 88 -11.73 -3.78 -0.89
C VAL A 88 -10.91 -3.05 0.16
N LEU A 89 -9.84 -3.67 0.63
CA LEU A 89 -8.81 -3.05 1.46
C LEU A 89 -7.52 -2.87 0.65
N ASP A 90 -7.00 -1.65 0.62
CA ASP A 90 -5.62 -1.37 0.26
C ASP A 90 -4.78 -1.31 1.55
N ALA A 91 -4.07 -2.40 1.84
CA ALA A 91 -3.31 -2.60 3.08
C ALA A 91 -1.88 -2.07 2.93
N GLY A 92 -1.63 -0.89 3.44
CA GLY A 92 -0.43 -0.08 3.19
C GLY A 92 -0.64 0.81 1.98
N CYS A 93 -1.76 1.56 1.95
CA CYS A 93 -2.21 2.34 0.80
C CYS A 93 -1.27 3.48 0.40
N GLY A 94 -0.29 3.81 1.24
CA GLY A 94 0.64 4.89 0.99
C GLY A 94 -0.08 6.21 0.72
N GLU A 95 0.33 6.90 -0.33
CA GLU A 95 -0.23 8.21 -0.72
C GLU A 95 -1.46 8.11 -1.65
N GLY A 96 -1.88 6.88 -2.04
CA GLY A 96 -3.16 6.64 -2.71
C GLY A 96 -3.12 6.44 -4.22
N THR A 97 -1.96 6.46 -4.89
CA THR A 97 -1.88 6.29 -6.35
C THR A 97 -2.44 4.93 -6.80
N TYR A 98 -2.03 3.84 -6.17
CA TYR A 98 -2.60 2.52 -6.46
C TYR A 98 -4.08 2.45 -6.07
N THR A 99 -4.42 2.99 -4.91
CA THR A 99 -5.80 3.06 -4.42
C THR A 99 -6.73 3.73 -5.43
N ARG A 100 -6.30 4.86 -6.04
CA ARG A 100 -7.06 5.57 -7.08
C ARG A 100 -7.29 4.69 -8.30
N ALA A 101 -6.23 4.06 -8.82
CA ALA A 101 -6.33 3.18 -9.98
C ALA A 101 -7.25 1.97 -9.73
N ILE A 102 -7.18 1.38 -8.53
CA ILE A 102 -8.06 0.27 -8.13
C ILE A 102 -9.52 0.73 -8.09
N TYR A 103 -9.79 1.88 -7.44
CA TYR A 103 -11.14 2.42 -7.36
C TYR A 103 -11.72 2.70 -8.74
N ASP A 104 -10.98 3.39 -9.61
CA ASP A 104 -11.42 3.74 -10.96
C ASP A 104 -11.74 2.51 -11.80
N ALA A 105 -10.86 1.49 -11.74
CA ALA A 105 -11.03 0.24 -12.44
C ALA A 105 -12.31 -0.52 -12.00
N LEU A 106 -12.55 -0.61 -10.69
CA LEU A 106 -13.74 -1.28 -10.16
C LEU A 106 -15.01 -0.48 -10.43
N ALA A 107 -14.98 0.85 -10.29
CA ALA A 107 -16.11 1.72 -10.59
C ALA A 107 -16.49 1.68 -12.08
N ALA A 108 -15.53 1.50 -12.99
CA ALA A 108 -15.77 1.34 -14.42
C ALA A 108 -16.61 0.10 -14.76
N LYS A 109 -16.75 -0.87 -13.85
CA LYS A 109 -17.67 -2.03 -13.98
C LYS A 109 -19.14 -1.67 -13.73
N GLY A 110 -19.44 -0.40 -13.43
CA GLY A 110 -20.80 0.09 -13.22
C GLY A 110 -21.38 -0.12 -11.82
N GLY A 111 -20.52 -0.47 -10.83
CA GLY A 111 -20.91 -0.64 -9.43
C GLY A 111 -20.43 0.50 -8.52
N ARG A 112 -20.50 0.25 -7.22
CA ARG A 112 -20.05 1.17 -6.15
C ARG A 112 -19.10 0.43 -5.20
N PRO A 113 -17.83 0.26 -5.59
CA PRO A 113 -16.87 -0.42 -4.74
C PRO A 113 -16.72 0.32 -3.40
N GLN A 114 -16.68 -0.42 -2.31
CA GLN A 114 -16.41 0.11 -1.00
C GLN A 114 -14.93 -0.09 -0.70
N LEU A 115 -14.16 1.00 -0.73
CA LEU A 115 -12.73 0.95 -0.61
C LEU A 115 -12.27 1.57 0.70
N LEU A 116 -11.48 0.80 1.45
CA LEU A 116 -10.74 1.24 2.62
C LEU A 116 -9.25 1.30 2.29
N GLY A 117 -8.63 2.45 2.50
CA GLY A 117 -7.17 2.59 2.54
C GLY A 117 -6.67 2.67 3.97
N ALA A 118 -5.77 1.78 4.35
CA ALA A 118 -5.14 1.79 5.66
C ALA A 118 -3.62 1.89 5.53
N ASP A 119 -3.01 2.82 6.24
CA ASP A 119 -1.55 2.96 6.35
C ASP A 119 -1.18 3.48 7.74
N ILE A 120 0.03 3.18 8.18
CA ILE A 120 0.52 3.65 9.48
C ILE A 120 1.04 5.09 9.43
N SER A 121 1.38 5.59 8.23
CA SER A 121 1.84 6.97 7.99
C SER A 121 0.66 7.93 7.83
N ALA A 122 0.46 8.80 8.81
CA ALA A 122 -0.57 9.84 8.73
C ALA A 122 -0.36 10.81 7.53
N GLU A 123 0.90 11.07 7.14
CA GLU A 123 1.18 11.91 5.97
C GLU A 123 0.79 11.24 4.66
N ALA A 124 0.99 9.94 4.56
CA ALA A 124 0.57 9.15 3.41
C ALA A 124 -0.97 9.10 3.32
N VAL A 125 -1.64 8.66 4.38
CA VAL A 125 -3.11 8.58 4.46
C VAL A 125 -3.80 9.92 4.17
N LYS A 126 -3.22 11.02 4.65
CA LYS A 126 -3.72 12.38 4.36
C LYS A 126 -3.75 12.69 2.86
N ARG A 127 -2.77 12.21 2.10
CA ARG A 127 -2.73 12.38 0.63
C ARG A 127 -3.71 11.43 -0.05
N ALA A 128 -3.72 10.17 0.34
CA ALA A 128 -4.62 9.15 -0.20
C ALA A 128 -6.09 9.57 -0.06
N ALA A 129 -6.52 10.06 1.11
CA ALA A 129 -7.87 10.55 1.35
C ALA A 129 -8.27 11.75 0.47
N ARG A 130 -7.30 12.53 -0.01
CA ARG A 130 -7.56 13.62 -0.98
C ARG A 130 -7.63 13.14 -2.42
N GLN A 131 -6.85 12.11 -2.75
CA GLN A 131 -6.85 11.52 -4.09
C GLN A 131 -8.11 10.70 -4.37
N VAL A 132 -8.66 10.04 -3.35
CA VAL A 132 -9.81 9.14 -3.46
C VAL A 132 -10.87 9.51 -2.43
N PRO A 133 -11.55 10.67 -2.59
CA PRO A 133 -12.55 11.16 -1.63
C PRO A 133 -13.76 10.23 -1.48
N GLU A 134 -13.95 9.30 -2.40
CA GLU A 134 -15.01 8.29 -2.40
C GLU A 134 -14.69 7.13 -1.42
N GLY A 135 -13.42 6.93 -1.07
CA GLY A 135 -12.97 5.87 -0.16
C GLY A 135 -13.02 6.28 1.32
N ILE A 136 -12.88 5.29 2.17
CA ILE A 136 -12.64 5.49 3.60
C ILE A 136 -11.14 5.35 3.84
N PHE A 137 -10.54 6.26 4.60
CA PHE A 137 -9.12 6.22 4.90
C PHE A 137 -8.86 6.29 6.40
N CYS A 138 -8.01 5.40 6.90
CA CYS A 138 -7.63 5.41 8.30
C CYS A 138 -6.12 5.24 8.52
N VAL A 139 -5.60 5.95 9.52
CA VAL A 139 -4.28 5.65 10.06
C VAL A 139 -4.45 4.46 10.97
N ALA A 140 -3.90 3.31 10.56
CA ALA A 140 -4.03 2.05 11.29
C ALA A 140 -2.82 1.15 11.01
N THR A 141 -2.59 0.16 11.86
CA THR A 141 -1.62 -0.90 11.61
C THR A 141 -2.29 -2.06 10.89
N THR A 142 -1.63 -2.61 9.87
CA THR A 142 -2.09 -3.81 9.17
C THR A 142 -2.03 -5.07 10.04
N ALA A 143 -1.30 -5.03 11.17
CA ALA A 143 -1.26 -6.12 12.13
C ALA A 143 -2.54 -6.25 12.98
N ARG A 144 -3.38 -5.21 13.01
CA ARG A 144 -4.68 -5.19 13.68
C ARG A 144 -5.59 -4.20 12.99
N LEU A 145 -6.29 -4.67 11.99
CA LEU A 145 -7.20 -3.86 11.19
C LEU A 145 -8.49 -3.53 11.95
N PRO A 146 -9.00 -2.31 11.84
CA PRO A 146 -10.28 -1.92 12.45
C PRO A 146 -11.47 -2.44 11.64
N LEU A 147 -11.52 -3.74 11.39
CA LEU A 147 -12.52 -4.41 10.54
C LEU A 147 -13.04 -5.70 11.21
N ALA A 148 -14.30 -6.02 10.97
CA ALA A 148 -14.87 -7.30 11.35
C ALA A 148 -14.23 -8.46 10.58
N ALA A 149 -14.31 -9.66 11.16
CA ALA A 149 -13.94 -10.87 10.43
C ALA A 149 -14.84 -11.04 9.19
N GLU A 150 -14.29 -11.66 8.14
CA GLU A 150 -15.03 -12.01 6.93
C GLU A 150 -15.81 -10.85 6.29
N SER A 151 -15.21 -9.63 6.30
CA SER A 151 -15.84 -8.41 5.79
C SER A 151 -15.39 -8.00 4.40
N LEU A 152 -14.24 -8.52 3.92
CA LEU A 152 -13.61 -8.09 2.68
C LEU A 152 -13.71 -9.14 1.56
N ASP A 153 -13.95 -8.68 0.34
CA ASP A 153 -13.89 -9.49 -0.87
C ASP A 153 -12.47 -9.54 -1.46
N LEU A 154 -11.70 -8.45 -1.29
CA LEU A 154 -10.34 -8.33 -1.80
C LEU A 154 -9.46 -7.54 -0.82
N ILE A 155 -8.25 -8.03 -0.59
CA ILE A 155 -7.15 -7.27 0.01
C ILE A 155 -6.08 -7.06 -1.06
N VAL A 156 -5.59 -5.84 -1.18
CA VAL A 156 -4.40 -5.49 -1.97
C VAL A 156 -3.28 -5.12 -1.01
N ASN A 157 -2.10 -5.73 -1.18
CA ASN A 157 -0.93 -5.52 -0.34
C ASN A 157 0.29 -5.30 -1.25
N ILE A 158 0.70 -4.03 -1.41
CA ILE A 158 1.77 -3.61 -2.32
C ILE A 158 2.94 -3.09 -1.49
N PHE A 159 4.09 -3.77 -1.55
CA PHE A 159 5.33 -3.38 -0.85
C PHE A 159 5.18 -3.09 0.63
N SER A 160 4.14 -3.62 1.26
CA SER A 160 3.84 -3.42 2.68
C SER A 160 3.93 -4.73 3.46
N PRO A 161 4.03 -4.68 4.80
CA PRO A 161 4.13 -5.88 5.61
C PRO A 161 2.97 -6.84 5.38
N PHE A 162 3.27 -8.13 5.24
CA PHE A 162 2.29 -9.19 5.09
C PHE A 162 1.90 -9.76 6.45
N MET A 163 0.64 -9.60 6.82
CA MET A 163 0.06 -10.04 8.09
C MET A 163 -0.92 -11.19 7.85
N ALA A 164 -0.39 -12.40 7.63
CA ALA A 164 -1.17 -13.56 7.17
C ALA A 164 -2.41 -13.84 8.03
N GLU A 165 -2.24 -13.92 9.35
CA GLU A 165 -3.33 -14.20 10.30
C GLU A 165 -4.42 -13.13 10.24
N GLU A 166 -4.03 -11.86 10.25
CA GLU A 166 -4.98 -10.74 10.23
C GLU A 166 -5.69 -10.61 8.88
N PHE A 167 -4.97 -10.80 7.78
CA PHE A 167 -5.56 -10.76 6.45
C PHE A 167 -6.55 -11.91 6.25
N ARG A 168 -6.23 -13.12 6.74
CA ARG A 168 -7.16 -14.24 6.74
C ARG A 168 -8.40 -13.96 7.59
N ARG A 169 -8.25 -13.32 8.75
CA ARG A 169 -9.37 -12.97 9.62
C ARG A 169 -10.40 -12.09 8.94
N VAL A 170 -9.96 -11.06 8.18
CA VAL A 170 -10.87 -10.08 7.59
C VAL A 170 -11.38 -10.44 6.20
N LEU A 171 -10.73 -11.38 5.50
CA LEU A 171 -11.22 -11.89 4.21
C LEU A 171 -12.43 -12.81 4.40
N LYS A 172 -13.41 -12.63 3.51
CA LYS A 172 -14.54 -13.58 3.39
C LYS A 172 -14.04 -14.94 2.89
N PRO A 173 -14.76 -16.02 3.20
CA PRO A 173 -14.59 -17.28 2.47
C PRO A 173 -14.71 -17.03 0.96
N GLY A 174 -13.71 -17.47 0.18
CA GLY A 174 -13.66 -17.21 -1.27
C GLY A 174 -13.15 -15.82 -1.67
N GLY A 175 -12.86 -14.92 -0.74
CA GLY A 175 -12.20 -13.65 -1.01
C GLY A 175 -10.75 -13.82 -1.47
N TYR A 176 -10.16 -12.77 -2.01
CA TYR A 176 -8.81 -12.80 -2.58
C TYR A 176 -7.86 -11.86 -1.87
N LEU A 177 -6.60 -12.25 -1.84
CA LEU A 177 -5.48 -11.40 -1.49
C LEU A 177 -4.57 -11.25 -2.72
N LEU A 178 -4.41 -10.02 -3.21
CA LEU A 178 -3.43 -9.65 -4.22
C LEU A 178 -2.21 -9.08 -3.51
N ARG A 179 -1.09 -9.78 -3.57
CA ARG A 179 0.19 -9.35 -3.01
C ARG A 179 1.16 -8.97 -4.11
N VAL A 180 1.81 -7.81 -4.00
CA VAL A 180 2.84 -7.36 -4.94
C VAL A 180 4.16 -7.24 -4.20
N VAL A 181 5.18 -7.91 -4.72
CA VAL A 181 6.53 -7.91 -4.15
C VAL A 181 7.58 -7.63 -5.23
N PRO A 182 8.72 -7.02 -4.88
CA PRO A 182 9.85 -6.92 -5.79
C PRO A 182 10.51 -8.29 -5.98
N MET A 183 10.97 -8.57 -7.21
CA MET A 183 11.73 -9.78 -7.53
C MET A 183 13.25 -9.53 -7.35
N GLU A 184 14.05 -10.56 -7.64
CA GLU A 184 15.47 -10.62 -7.31
C GLU A 184 16.27 -9.44 -7.85
N LYS A 185 16.10 -9.10 -9.13
CA LYS A 185 16.89 -8.05 -9.81
C LYS A 185 16.24 -6.66 -9.78
N HIS A 186 15.15 -6.51 -9.03
CA HIS A 186 14.49 -5.22 -8.90
C HIS A 186 15.45 -4.14 -8.39
N LEU A 187 15.65 -3.09 -9.20
CA LEU A 187 16.50 -1.92 -8.93
C LEU A 187 17.99 -2.28 -8.67
N ILE A 188 18.51 -3.33 -9.30
CA ILE A 188 19.89 -3.76 -9.08
C ILE A 188 20.89 -2.67 -9.51
N GLU A 189 20.59 -1.90 -10.56
CA GLU A 189 21.44 -0.81 -11.03
C GLU A 189 21.45 0.37 -10.04
N LEU A 190 20.33 0.68 -9.40
CA LEU A 190 20.28 1.68 -8.34
C LEU A 190 21.09 1.25 -7.12
N LYS A 191 21.04 -0.04 -6.75
CA LYS A 191 21.88 -0.60 -5.70
C LYS A 191 23.37 -0.53 -6.06
N ALA A 192 23.72 -0.72 -7.34
CA ALA A 192 25.10 -0.64 -7.81
C ALA A 192 25.67 0.79 -7.77
N VAL A 193 24.83 1.82 -7.73
CA VAL A 193 25.29 3.19 -7.49
C VAL A 193 25.73 3.39 -6.05
N VAL A 194 24.96 2.87 -5.10
CA VAL A 194 25.16 3.15 -3.66
C VAL A 194 25.99 2.11 -2.93
N TYR A 195 26.01 0.85 -3.38
CA TYR A 195 26.73 -0.23 -2.74
C TYR A 195 27.91 -0.72 -3.59
N ASP A 196 29.06 -0.90 -2.97
CA ASP A 196 30.23 -1.46 -3.65
C ASP A 196 30.03 -2.94 -4.03
N HIS A 197 29.18 -3.65 -3.28
CA HIS A 197 28.73 -5.01 -3.55
C HIS A 197 27.20 -5.06 -3.63
N PRO A 198 26.60 -4.74 -4.78
CA PRO A 198 25.17 -4.79 -4.95
C PRO A 198 24.64 -6.24 -4.80
N TYR A 199 23.53 -6.37 -4.11
CA TYR A 199 22.93 -7.67 -3.81
C TYR A 199 21.54 -7.79 -4.43
N GLU A 200 21.18 -8.98 -4.88
CA GLU A 200 19.81 -9.28 -5.34
C GLU A 200 18.84 -9.33 -4.14
N ASN A 201 17.56 -9.08 -4.39
CA ASN A 201 16.54 -9.34 -3.38
C ASN A 201 16.42 -10.86 -3.15
N PRO A 202 15.94 -11.31 -1.98
CA PRO A 202 15.66 -12.72 -1.77
C PRO A 202 14.58 -13.20 -2.77
N PRO A 203 14.64 -14.47 -3.20
CA PRO A 203 13.60 -15.05 -4.04
C PRO A 203 12.23 -15.01 -3.33
N PHE A 204 11.19 -14.97 -4.14
CA PHE A 204 9.83 -14.97 -3.62
C PHE A 204 9.49 -16.33 -2.99
N GLU A 205 9.05 -16.28 -1.73
CA GLU A 205 8.52 -17.43 -1.02
C GLU A 205 7.02 -17.53 -1.22
N PRO A 206 6.52 -18.49 -2.01
CA PRO A 206 5.10 -18.60 -2.33
C PRO A 206 4.24 -19.10 -1.15
N ALA A 207 4.86 -19.77 -0.18
CA ALA A 207 4.16 -20.27 0.99
C ALA A 207 3.71 -19.11 1.88
N ALA A 208 2.42 -19.08 2.20
CA ALA A 208 1.81 -18.13 3.11
C ALA A 208 0.86 -18.90 4.05
N GLU A 209 1.11 -18.84 5.34
CA GLU A 209 0.33 -19.59 6.32
C GLU A 209 -1.16 -19.24 6.26
N GLY A 210 -2.00 -20.29 6.12
CA GLY A 210 -3.46 -20.13 5.99
C GLY A 210 -3.94 -19.60 4.65
N PHE A 211 -3.06 -19.57 3.63
CA PHE A 211 -3.42 -19.18 2.27
C PHE A 211 -2.95 -20.20 1.24
N ARG A 212 -3.71 -20.34 0.18
CA ARG A 212 -3.37 -21.09 -1.02
C ARG A 212 -3.02 -20.13 -2.14
N LEU A 213 -1.84 -20.27 -2.72
CA LEU A 213 -1.45 -19.54 -3.93
C LEU A 213 -2.27 -20.03 -5.12
N MET A 214 -2.95 -19.11 -5.79
CA MET A 214 -3.82 -19.40 -6.95
C MET A 214 -3.12 -19.09 -8.26
N GLN A 215 -2.41 -17.97 -8.33
CA GLN A 215 -1.81 -17.47 -9.56
C GLN A 215 -0.63 -16.56 -9.24
N THR A 216 0.34 -16.49 -10.15
CA THR A 216 1.39 -15.49 -10.16
C THR A 216 1.53 -14.86 -11.53
N GLN A 217 1.88 -13.57 -11.56
CA GLN A 217 2.22 -12.84 -12.77
C GLN A 217 3.50 -12.04 -12.52
N ALA A 218 4.53 -12.31 -13.30
CA ALA A 218 5.77 -11.54 -13.27
C ALA A 218 5.70 -10.37 -14.25
N LEU A 219 6.04 -9.18 -13.77
CA LEU A 219 6.20 -7.97 -14.58
C LEU A 219 7.68 -7.60 -14.59
N ARG A 220 8.29 -7.59 -15.75
CA ARG A 220 9.69 -7.20 -15.93
C ARG A 220 9.80 -6.16 -17.01
N THR A 221 10.38 -5.04 -16.68
CA THR A 221 10.67 -3.98 -17.64
C THR A 221 11.88 -3.16 -17.20
N THR A 222 12.29 -2.25 -18.05
CA THR A 222 13.35 -1.29 -17.75
C THR A 222 12.78 0.10 -17.90
N ILE A 223 13.01 0.95 -16.91
CA ILE A 223 12.66 2.37 -16.97
C ILE A 223 13.94 3.21 -17.05
N THR A 224 13.83 4.37 -17.67
CA THR A 224 14.95 5.34 -17.76
C THR A 224 14.59 6.58 -16.94
N LEU A 225 15.32 6.79 -15.87
CA LEU A 225 15.22 8.00 -15.05
C LEU A 225 16.02 9.09 -15.77
N SER A 226 15.36 10.19 -16.14
CA SER A 226 15.94 11.20 -17.05
C SER A 226 16.61 12.36 -16.32
N SER A 227 16.57 12.38 -14.99
CA SER A 227 17.18 13.45 -14.18
C SER A 227 17.69 12.92 -12.85
N ASN A 228 18.63 13.64 -12.25
CA ASN A 228 19.09 13.36 -10.89
C ASN A 228 17.92 13.39 -9.88
N GLU A 229 16.97 14.31 -10.07
CA GLU A 229 15.78 14.41 -9.22
C GLU A 229 14.96 13.12 -9.23
N ASP A 230 14.81 12.46 -10.40
CA ASP A 230 14.12 11.18 -10.53
C ASP A 230 14.86 10.04 -9.81
N VAL A 231 16.20 10.03 -9.95
CA VAL A 231 17.06 9.05 -9.27
C VAL A 231 16.94 9.20 -7.75
N GLN A 232 17.01 10.43 -7.25
CA GLN A 232 16.83 10.72 -5.83
C GLN A 232 15.43 10.35 -5.34
N ALA A 233 14.39 10.67 -6.10
CA ALA A 233 13.01 10.35 -5.75
C ALA A 233 12.79 8.82 -5.66
N LEU A 234 13.31 8.06 -6.63
CA LEU A 234 13.28 6.60 -6.59
C LEU A 234 13.99 6.05 -5.36
N PHE A 235 15.20 6.54 -5.07
CA PHE A 235 15.96 6.09 -3.90
C PHE A 235 15.24 6.38 -2.59
N LEU A 236 14.76 7.62 -2.41
CA LEU A 236 14.06 8.07 -1.20
C LEU A 236 12.78 7.27 -0.90
N MET A 237 12.07 6.79 -1.92
CA MET A 237 10.84 6.03 -1.69
C MET A 237 11.08 4.54 -1.39
N THR A 238 12.34 4.09 -1.41
CA THR A 238 12.70 2.69 -1.14
C THR A 238 13.23 2.49 0.28
N PRO A 239 13.17 1.25 0.83
CA PRO A 239 13.82 0.92 2.11
C PRO A 239 15.34 1.11 2.11
N TYR A 240 15.96 1.24 0.93
CA TYR A 240 17.42 1.44 0.81
C TYR A 240 17.85 2.75 1.45
N TYR A 241 17.01 3.78 1.41
CA TYR A 241 17.29 5.08 2.04
C TYR A 241 17.72 4.95 3.51
N TYR A 242 17.02 4.11 4.29
CA TYR A 242 17.35 3.90 5.70
C TYR A 242 18.53 2.96 5.93
N LYS A 243 18.89 2.16 4.92
CA LYS A 243 19.97 1.15 5.01
C LYS A 243 21.30 1.65 4.48
N THR A 244 21.30 2.77 3.77
CA THR A 244 22.49 3.33 3.10
C THR A 244 23.08 4.46 3.94
N GLY A 245 24.37 4.40 4.22
CA GLY A 245 25.11 5.44 4.94
C GLY A 245 25.14 6.76 4.18
N ALA A 246 25.30 7.87 4.88
CA ALA A 246 25.28 9.20 4.28
C ALA A 246 26.35 9.41 3.18
N GLU A 247 27.54 8.81 3.33
CA GLU A 247 28.61 8.90 2.31
C GLU A 247 28.22 8.17 1.02
N ASP A 248 27.61 6.98 1.13
CA ASP A 248 27.15 6.23 -0.03
C ASP A 248 25.97 6.91 -0.74
N GLN A 249 25.09 7.57 0.02
CA GLN A 249 24.00 8.37 -0.55
C GLN A 249 24.54 9.54 -1.41
N LYS A 250 25.69 10.12 -1.08
CA LYS A 250 26.32 11.17 -1.89
C LYS A 250 26.68 10.73 -3.31
N LYS A 251 26.93 9.42 -3.52
CA LYS A 251 27.20 8.87 -4.86
C LYS A 251 26.05 9.13 -5.85
N LEU A 252 24.81 9.21 -5.34
CA LEU A 252 23.63 9.53 -6.15
C LEU A 252 23.65 10.94 -6.75
N ALA A 253 24.30 11.91 -6.09
CA ALA A 253 24.32 13.30 -6.54
C ALA A 253 25.00 13.50 -7.92
N ALA A 254 25.89 12.57 -8.29
CA ALA A 254 26.61 12.62 -9.58
C ALA A 254 25.83 11.97 -10.73
N VAL A 255 24.74 11.23 -10.44
CA VAL A 255 23.98 10.45 -11.43
C VAL A 255 22.94 11.34 -12.09
N GLN A 256 23.14 11.74 -13.34
CA GLN A 256 22.20 12.59 -14.07
C GLN A 256 21.07 11.82 -14.76
N SER A 257 21.32 10.57 -15.14
CA SER A 257 20.31 9.64 -15.63
C SER A 257 20.66 8.23 -15.23
N LEU A 258 19.66 7.37 -15.08
CA LEU A 258 19.88 5.98 -14.71
C LEU A 258 18.83 5.10 -15.38
N ARG A 259 19.29 4.07 -16.07
CA ARG A 259 18.43 3.00 -16.55
C ARG A 259 18.36 1.92 -15.48
N VAL A 260 17.14 1.58 -15.03
CA VAL A 260 16.95 0.61 -13.95
C VAL A 260 15.98 -0.49 -14.35
N THR A 261 16.27 -1.69 -13.91
CA THR A 261 15.40 -2.86 -14.04
C THR A 261 14.31 -2.78 -12.98
N THR A 262 13.05 -2.88 -13.41
CA THR A 262 11.92 -3.05 -12.50
C THR A 262 11.35 -4.46 -12.67
N GLU A 263 11.34 -5.21 -11.60
CA GLU A 263 10.81 -6.57 -11.56
C GLU A 263 9.85 -6.71 -10.39
N PHE A 264 8.60 -7.06 -10.70
CA PHE A 264 7.56 -7.25 -9.71
C PHE A 264 6.86 -8.60 -9.92
N LEU A 265 6.45 -9.21 -8.84
CA LEU A 265 5.58 -10.37 -8.86
C LEU A 265 4.24 -9.99 -8.24
N LEU A 266 3.16 -10.16 -9.00
CA LEU A 266 1.79 -10.17 -8.51
C LEU A 266 1.45 -11.60 -8.13
N ALA A 267 1.09 -11.82 -6.89
CA ALA A 267 0.70 -13.14 -6.38
C ALA A 267 -0.72 -13.08 -5.80
N VAL A 268 -1.59 -13.94 -6.30
CA VAL A 268 -3.00 -14.02 -5.90
C VAL A 268 -3.19 -15.22 -4.99
N TYR A 269 -3.79 -14.99 -3.84
CA TYR A 269 -4.08 -16.00 -2.84
C TYR A 269 -5.57 -16.04 -2.49
N GLN A 270 -6.00 -17.19 -1.98
CA GLN A 270 -7.26 -17.36 -1.26
C GLN A 270 -7.00 -17.95 0.12
N PRO A 271 -7.83 -17.66 1.13
CA PRO A 271 -7.82 -18.40 2.39
C PRO A 271 -7.90 -19.91 2.13
N ALA A 272 -7.08 -20.70 2.87
CA ALA A 272 -7.01 -22.16 2.74
C ALA A 272 -8.11 -22.83 3.55
#